data_6285a6857a5e8f0f5cf1c99c9575aaa4
#
_entry.id   6285a6857a5e8f0f5cf1c99c9575aaa4
#
_cell.length_a   1.000
_cell.length_b   1.000
_cell.length_c   1.000
_cell.angle_alpha   90.00
_cell.angle_beta   90.00
_cell.angle_gamma   90.00
#
_symmetry.space_group_name_H-M   'P 1'
#
loop_
_entity.id
_entity.type
_entity.pdbx_description
1 polymer ?
#
loop_
_entity_poly.entity_id
_entity_poly.type
_entity_poly.pdbx_seq_one_letter_code
_entity_poly.pdbx_strand_id
1 'polypeptide(L)'
;MFAKSFLLAAAALAQQAAAVAVSGTPEGFAASVTGGGKASAVTPTTNDELVSYLGDSTARVIVLTKTFDFTDEDGSATETGCAPWGTGSGCQLAINKDDWCTNYQKDAPTASVTYNKAGLNPIKVGSNKSIIGDGSKGVIVGKGLRLAGSKNVIIQNIKIENINPKYVWGGDAITLDTTDLVWIDHVTTSKIGRQHLVLGTSASGRVSVTNNEFDGKSDYSATCDGYHYWTAYFAGSSDTITLKGNYFHHFSGRTPKVNGNSFVHAVNNYWSDSTGHGFEVDEGGYVLAEGNVFANVETVLEDGGAGSALAITSSNASQCKSKLGRECQANSLSGSGAFAGSDTSVLSKFGGADIPDAVAASSVKSTTAGYGKI
;
A
#
# COMPACT_ATOMS: atom_id res chain seq x y z
N MET A 1 56.19 -13.17 -53.14
CA MET A 1 54.75 -13.03 -52.84
C MET A 1 54.58 -13.18 -51.39
N PHE A 2 54.36 -12.06 -50.61
CA PHE A 2 54.18 -12.10 -49.19
C PHE A 2 52.66 -11.92 -48.93
N ALA A 3 52.02 -12.95 -48.37
CA ALA A 3 50.63 -12.88 -47.94
C ALA A 3 50.57 -12.19 -46.56
N LYS A 4 49.88 -11.06 -46.48
CA LYS A 4 49.56 -10.38 -45.21
C LYS A 4 48.25 -10.95 -44.67
N SER A 5 48.34 -11.69 -43.58
CA SER A 5 47.16 -12.12 -42.78
C SER A 5 46.68 -10.95 -41.93
N PHE A 6 45.44 -10.49 -42.18
CA PHE A 6 44.74 -9.56 -41.33
C PHE A 6 44.01 -10.36 -40.22
N LEU A 7 44.43 -10.23 -38.97
CA LEU A 7 43.64 -10.66 -37.84
C LEU A 7 42.61 -9.57 -37.53
N LEU A 8 41.33 -9.86 -37.74
CA LEU A 8 40.22 -9.08 -37.19
C LEU A 8 40.06 -9.46 -35.73
N ALA A 9 40.41 -8.55 -34.82
CA ALA A 9 40.05 -8.64 -33.42
C ALA A 9 38.58 -8.18 -33.26
N ALA A 10 37.68 -9.10 -33.01
CA ALA A 10 36.30 -8.80 -32.62
C ALA A 10 36.31 -8.36 -31.17
N ALA A 11 36.16 -7.07 -30.90
CA ALA A 11 35.90 -6.53 -29.56
C ALA A 11 34.48 -6.86 -29.20
N ALA A 12 34.26 -7.83 -28.34
CA ALA A 12 32.99 -8.06 -27.67
C ALA A 12 32.72 -6.92 -26.68
N LEU A 13 31.88 -5.98 -27.06
CA LEU A 13 31.28 -5.00 -26.11
C LEU A 13 30.37 -5.77 -25.19
N ALA A 14 30.85 -6.10 -23.99
CA ALA A 14 29.99 -6.53 -22.90
C ALA A 14 29.15 -5.33 -22.50
N GLN A 15 27.89 -5.30 -22.93
CA GLN A 15 26.89 -4.39 -22.35
C GLN A 15 26.75 -4.75 -20.89
N GLN A 16 27.34 -3.98 -19.98
CA GLN A 16 27.01 -4.03 -18.58
C GLN A 16 25.54 -3.57 -18.46
N ALA A 17 24.63 -4.50 -18.19
CA ALA A 17 23.29 -4.14 -17.75
C ALA A 17 23.43 -3.21 -16.55
N ALA A 18 22.83 -2.03 -16.63
CA ALA A 18 22.79 -1.12 -15.49
C ALA A 18 22.21 -1.88 -14.30
N ALA A 19 22.90 -1.83 -13.16
CA ALA A 19 22.40 -2.47 -11.95
C ALA A 19 21.06 -1.82 -11.57
N VAL A 20 20.03 -2.64 -11.35
CA VAL A 20 18.73 -2.15 -10.87
C VAL A 20 18.95 -1.48 -9.51
N ALA A 21 18.50 -0.23 -9.40
CA ALA A 21 18.66 0.60 -8.22
C ALA A 21 17.32 1.28 -7.88
N VAL A 22 17.22 1.84 -6.68
CA VAL A 22 16.07 2.69 -6.31
C VAL A 22 15.95 3.83 -7.31
N SER A 23 14.75 3.99 -7.86
CA SER A 23 14.41 5.03 -8.85
C SER A 23 13.70 6.21 -8.16
N GLY A 24 13.93 7.42 -8.64
CA GLY A 24 13.30 8.62 -8.10
C GLY A 24 13.85 9.02 -6.73
N THR A 25 13.12 9.94 -6.08
CA THR A 25 13.47 10.51 -4.77
C THR A 25 12.26 10.38 -3.85
N PRO A 26 12.40 9.85 -2.64
CA PRO A 26 11.30 9.80 -1.69
C PRO A 26 10.86 11.21 -1.32
N GLU A 27 9.56 11.43 -1.22
CA GLU A 27 8.95 12.70 -0.87
C GLU A 27 8.12 12.57 0.42
N GLY A 28 7.81 13.69 1.04
CA GLY A 28 6.95 13.74 2.22
C GLY A 28 7.62 13.21 3.48
N PHE A 29 6.84 12.67 4.39
CA PHE A 29 7.34 12.37 5.74
C PHE A 29 8.52 11.39 5.78
N ALA A 30 8.63 10.47 4.82
CA ALA A 30 9.77 9.56 4.75
C ALA A 30 10.87 10.01 3.76
N ALA A 31 10.94 11.31 3.40
CA ALA A 31 11.90 11.83 2.42
C ALA A 31 13.38 11.51 2.72
N SER A 32 13.72 11.29 3.98
CA SER A 32 15.08 10.94 4.40
C SER A 32 15.41 9.44 4.39
N VAL A 33 14.50 8.57 3.91
CA VAL A 33 14.74 7.12 3.81
C VAL A 33 15.88 6.83 2.83
N THR A 34 16.73 5.88 3.18
CA THR A 34 17.86 5.45 2.35
C THR A 34 17.86 3.95 2.04
N GLY A 35 17.01 3.18 2.71
CA GLY A 35 16.88 1.73 2.55
C GLY A 35 18.21 1.00 2.74
N GLY A 36 18.58 0.16 1.78
CA GLY A 36 19.86 -0.54 1.75
C GLY A 36 21.07 0.36 1.45
N GLY A 37 20.82 1.65 1.13
CA GLY A 37 21.87 2.62 0.88
C GLY A 37 22.77 2.23 -0.29
N LYS A 38 24.09 2.20 -0.04
CA LYS A 38 25.12 1.85 -1.04
C LYS A 38 25.50 0.35 -1.03
N ALA A 39 24.72 -0.50 -0.37
CA ALA A 39 24.99 -1.94 -0.38
C ALA A 39 24.94 -2.48 -1.83
N SER A 40 25.83 -3.41 -2.14
CA SER A 40 25.77 -4.10 -3.43
C SER A 40 24.45 -4.85 -3.56
N ALA A 41 23.85 -4.78 -4.75
CA ALA A 41 22.61 -5.47 -5.02
C ALA A 41 22.78 -6.99 -4.93
N VAL A 42 21.81 -7.66 -4.32
CA VAL A 42 21.70 -9.12 -4.27
C VAL A 42 20.39 -9.53 -4.97
N THR A 43 20.44 -10.65 -5.68
CA THR A 43 19.28 -11.18 -6.41
C THR A 43 18.96 -12.57 -5.88
N PRO A 44 17.90 -12.72 -5.07
CA PRO A 44 17.49 -14.03 -4.59
C PRO A 44 17.00 -14.89 -5.75
N THR A 45 17.31 -16.19 -5.71
CA THR A 45 16.92 -17.17 -6.72
C THR A 45 15.86 -18.15 -6.20
N THR A 46 15.73 -18.26 -4.89
CA THR A 46 14.74 -19.11 -4.19
C THR A 46 13.92 -18.31 -3.19
N ASN A 47 12.79 -18.88 -2.74
CA ASN A 47 11.97 -18.31 -1.67
C ASN A 47 12.77 -18.17 -0.37
N ASP A 48 13.55 -19.20 -0.01
CA ASP A 48 14.39 -19.22 1.19
C ASP A 48 15.45 -18.10 1.17
N GLU A 49 16.10 -17.87 0.02
CA GLU A 49 17.05 -16.77 -0.12
C GLU A 49 16.35 -15.41 0.02
N LEU A 50 15.16 -15.25 -0.57
CA LEU A 50 14.39 -14.02 -0.41
C LEU A 50 14.03 -13.78 1.06
N VAL A 51 13.49 -14.78 1.75
CA VAL A 51 13.14 -14.69 3.18
C VAL A 51 14.38 -14.38 4.03
N SER A 52 15.49 -15.04 3.75
CA SER A 52 16.76 -14.82 4.46
C SER A 52 17.28 -13.39 4.28
N TYR A 53 17.31 -12.88 3.04
CA TYR A 53 17.81 -11.53 2.76
C TYR A 53 16.91 -10.45 3.32
N LEU A 54 15.60 -10.66 3.30
CA LEU A 54 14.63 -9.74 3.89
C LEU A 54 14.73 -9.68 5.41
N GLY A 55 14.91 -10.83 6.06
CA GLY A 55 14.83 -10.98 7.51
C GLY A 55 16.12 -10.69 8.28
N ASP A 56 17.27 -10.69 7.62
CA ASP A 56 18.56 -10.50 8.32
C ASP A 56 18.80 -9.04 8.75
N SER A 57 19.84 -8.83 9.57
CA SER A 57 20.24 -7.51 10.08
C SER A 57 21.14 -6.71 9.14
N THR A 58 21.58 -7.29 8.00
CA THR A 58 22.49 -6.65 7.05
C THR A 58 21.76 -5.63 6.20
N ALA A 59 22.33 -4.46 5.97
CA ALA A 59 21.79 -3.51 4.99
C ALA A 59 21.88 -4.12 3.59
N ARG A 60 20.74 -4.15 2.85
CA ARG A 60 20.69 -4.81 1.53
C ARG A 60 19.87 -4.03 0.51
N VAL A 61 20.33 -4.08 -0.73
CA VAL A 61 19.54 -3.80 -1.92
C VAL A 61 19.17 -5.14 -2.54
N ILE A 62 17.89 -5.50 -2.52
CA ILE A 62 17.38 -6.82 -2.92
C ILE A 62 16.58 -6.64 -4.20
N VAL A 63 17.04 -7.23 -5.30
CA VAL A 63 16.43 -7.11 -6.63
C VAL A 63 15.64 -8.37 -6.97
N LEU A 64 14.33 -8.21 -7.13
CA LEU A 64 13.43 -9.30 -7.50
C LEU A 64 13.31 -9.37 -9.02
N THR A 65 13.79 -10.47 -9.60
CA THR A 65 13.86 -10.68 -11.06
C THR A 65 12.87 -11.72 -11.57
N LYS A 66 11.99 -12.22 -10.70
CA LYS A 66 11.00 -13.25 -11.00
C LYS A 66 9.82 -13.21 -10.04
N THR A 67 8.87 -14.10 -10.24
CA THR A 67 7.82 -14.41 -9.26
C THR A 67 8.36 -15.35 -8.18
N PHE A 68 8.09 -15.00 -6.93
CA PHE A 68 8.30 -15.80 -5.73
C PHE A 68 6.93 -16.27 -5.23
N ASP A 69 6.60 -17.52 -5.50
CA ASP A 69 5.30 -18.11 -5.14
C ASP A 69 5.46 -18.92 -3.85
N PHE A 70 4.75 -18.49 -2.81
CA PHE A 70 4.71 -19.10 -1.48
C PHE A 70 3.41 -19.86 -1.22
N THR A 71 2.50 -19.95 -2.20
CA THR A 71 1.12 -20.41 -1.98
C THR A 71 1.06 -21.73 -1.24
N ASP A 72 1.85 -22.72 -1.65
CA ASP A 72 1.81 -24.09 -1.09
C ASP A 72 2.89 -24.37 -0.03
N GLU A 73 3.75 -23.37 0.29
CA GLU A 73 4.97 -23.60 1.09
C GLU A 73 4.67 -24.06 2.52
N ASP A 74 3.64 -23.48 3.17
CA ASP A 74 3.25 -23.81 4.54
C ASP A 74 2.08 -24.84 4.58
N GLY A 75 1.64 -25.35 3.42
CA GLY A 75 0.48 -26.21 3.27
C GLY A 75 -0.84 -25.48 3.52
N SER A 76 -1.94 -26.23 3.60
CA SER A 76 -3.29 -25.70 3.83
C SER A 76 -3.86 -26.11 5.19
N ALA A 77 -4.93 -25.41 5.61
CA ALA A 77 -5.75 -25.77 6.76
C ALA A 77 -7.22 -25.73 6.35
N THR A 78 -8.00 -26.64 6.93
CA THR A 78 -9.47 -26.63 6.83
C THR A 78 -10.04 -26.58 8.23
N GLU A 79 -10.90 -25.61 8.51
CA GLU A 79 -11.51 -25.41 9.84
C GLU A 79 -12.90 -24.81 9.74
N THR A 80 -13.57 -24.67 10.88
CA THR A 80 -14.85 -23.98 10.97
C THR A 80 -14.61 -22.48 11.12
N GLY A 81 -15.03 -21.71 10.14
CA GLY A 81 -15.14 -20.26 10.16
C GLY A 81 -16.59 -19.80 10.12
N CYS A 82 -16.85 -18.61 9.61
CA CYS A 82 -18.20 -18.06 9.48
C CYS A 82 -18.41 -17.28 8.17
N ALA A 83 -19.67 -17.01 7.86
CA ALA A 83 -20.13 -16.27 6.69
C ALA A 83 -20.83 -14.95 7.13
N PRO A 84 -20.09 -13.92 7.60
CA PRO A 84 -20.68 -12.74 8.20
C PRO A 84 -21.47 -11.86 7.23
N TRP A 85 -21.11 -11.93 5.95
CA TRP A 85 -21.70 -11.07 4.90
C TRP A 85 -22.61 -11.84 3.95
N GLY A 86 -22.84 -13.12 4.22
CA GLY A 86 -23.71 -13.98 3.43
C GLY A 86 -23.00 -15.23 2.91
N THR A 87 -23.82 -16.14 2.36
CA THR A 87 -23.37 -17.44 1.85
C THR A 87 -23.29 -17.51 0.33
N GLY A 88 -23.47 -16.37 -0.35
CA GLY A 88 -23.35 -16.27 -1.80
C GLY A 88 -21.92 -16.54 -2.28
N SER A 89 -21.74 -17.00 -3.50
CA SER A 89 -20.44 -17.40 -4.04
C SER A 89 -19.44 -16.24 -4.13
N GLY A 90 -19.92 -15.00 -4.23
CA GLY A 90 -19.07 -13.79 -4.24
C GLY A 90 -18.79 -13.18 -2.87
N CYS A 91 -19.37 -13.74 -1.78
CA CYS A 91 -19.15 -13.19 -0.44
C CYS A 91 -17.86 -13.74 0.16
N GLN A 92 -17.09 -12.88 0.81
CA GLN A 92 -15.98 -13.33 1.65
C GLN A 92 -16.50 -14.14 2.85
N LEU A 93 -15.79 -15.20 3.18
CA LEU A 93 -15.93 -15.92 4.44
C LEU A 93 -14.88 -15.42 5.44
N ALA A 94 -15.00 -15.78 6.70
CA ALA A 94 -14.02 -15.43 7.73
C ALA A 94 -13.38 -16.67 8.33
N ILE A 95 -12.05 -16.67 8.43
CA ILE A 95 -11.29 -17.59 9.28
C ILE A 95 -11.60 -17.20 10.72
N ASN A 96 -11.86 -18.20 11.61
CA ASN A 96 -12.14 -17.93 13.03
C ASN A 96 -10.87 -17.62 13.83
N LYS A 97 -10.06 -16.69 13.32
CA LYS A 97 -8.81 -16.29 13.95
C LYS A 97 -9.07 -15.63 15.31
N ASP A 98 -8.40 -16.12 16.34
CA ASP A 98 -8.54 -15.62 17.72
C ASP A 98 -10.02 -15.56 18.18
N ASP A 99 -10.80 -16.57 17.81
CA ASP A 99 -12.23 -16.67 18.08
C ASP A 99 -13.08 -15.50 17.56
N TRP A 100 -12.65 -14.88 16.46
CA TRP A 100 -13.30 -13.69 15.91
C TRP A 100 -14.77 -13.93 15.52
N CYS A 101 -15.08 -15.05 14.88
CA CYS A 101 -16.45 -15.41 14.53
C CYS A 101 -17.32 -15.54 15.78
N THR A 102 -16.81 -16.22 16.81
CA THR A 102 -17.52 -16.45 18.08
C THR A 102 -17.74 -15.16 18.87
N ASN A 103 -16.74 -14.27 18.88
CA ASN A 103 -16.77 -13.06 19.70
C ASN A 103 -17.50 -11.89 19.02
N TYR A 104 -17.37 -11.76 17.70
CA TYR A 104 -17.84 -10.56 16.98
C TYR A 104 -18.92 -10.84 15.92
N GLN A 105 -19.15 -12.12 15.56
CA GLN A 105 -20.09 -12.54 14.50
C GLN A 105 -20.98 -13.69 14.96
N LYS A 106 -21.51 -13.60 16.19
CA LYS A 106 -22.25 -14.70 16.86
C LYS A 106 -23.45 -15.25 16.09
N ASP A 107 -24.10 -14.38 15.31
CA ASP A 107 -25.29 -14.72 14.53
C ASP A 107 -24.97 -15.11 13.07
N ALA A 108 -23.69 -15.04 12.68
CA ALA A 108 -23.28 -15.43 11.34
C ALA A 108 -23.33 -16.96 11.16
N PRO A 109 -23.82 -17.45 10.00
CA PRO A 109 -23.77 -18.86 9.67
C PRO A 109 -22.34 -19.40 9.76
N THR A 110 -22.17 -20.59 10.30
CA THR A 110 -20.89 -21.30 10.24
C THR A 110 -20.57 -21.73 8.81
N ALA A 111 -19.31 -21.74 8.44
CA ALA A 111 -18.84 -22.16 7.13
C ALA A 111 -17.53 -22.94 7.25
N SER A 112 -17.35 -23.94 6.39
CA SER A 112 -16.04 -24.59 6.24
C SER A 112 -15.14 -23.66 5.43
N VAL A 113 -13.96 -23.35 5.97
CA VAL A 113 -12.95 -22.50 5.33
C VAL A 113 -11.67 -23.31 5.09
N THR A 114 -11.18 -23.30 3.85
CA THR A 114 -9.92 -23.95 3.45
C THR A 114 -9.00 -22.92 2.86
N TYR A 115 -7.87 -22.67 3.50
CA TYR A 115 -6.96 -21.58 3.14
C TYR A 115 -5.50 -22.04 3.19
N ASN A 116 -4.63 -21.32 2.47
CA ASN A 116 -3.19 -21.53 2.50
C ASN A 116 -2.59 -20.88 3.75
N LYS A 117 -1.91 -21.65 4.59
CA LYS A 117 -1.28 -21.15 5.82
C LYS A 117 -0.21 -20.10 5.55
N ALA A 118 0.40 -20.11 4.38
CA ALA A 118 1.37 -19.13 3.94
C ALA A 118 0.87 -17.69 4.08
N GLY A 119 -0.40 -17.42 3.76
CA GLY A 119 -0.99 -16.08 3.87
C GLY A 119 -1.03 -15.54 5.29
N LEU A 120 -1.11 -16.41 6.31
CA LEU A 120 -1.11 -16.02 7.72
C LEU A 120 0.31 -15.82 8.27
N ASN A 121 1.33 -16.23 7.53
CA ASN A 121 2.75 -16.19 7.91
C ASN A 121 3.52 -15.20 7.00
N PRO A 122 3.36 -13.88 7.16
CA PRO A 122 4.01 -12.90 6.30
C PRO A 122 5.52 -12.95 6.44
N ILE A 123 6.23 -12.56 5.38
CA ILE A 123 7.68 -12.47 5.37
C ILE A 123 8.12 -11.31 6.25
N LYS A 124 8.96 -11.57 7.23
CA LYS A 124 9.54 -10.52 8.10
C LYS A 124 10.59 -9.73 7.33
N VAL A 125 10.51 -8.40 7.41
CA VAL A 125 11.46 -7.49 6.78
C VAL A 125 12.24 -6.75 7.87
N GLY A 126 13.55 -6.88 7.84
CA GLY A 126 14.48 -6.18 8.74
C GLY A 126 14.72 -4.72 8.34
N SER A 127 15.50 -4.01 9.14
CA SER A 127 15.85 -2.60 8.86
C SER A 127 16.88 -2.48 7.73
N ASN A 128 16.96 -1.28 7.13
CA ASN A 128 17.93 -0.92 6.10
C ASN A 128 17.82 -1.81 4.86
N LYS A 129 16.62 -1.97 4.34
CA LYS A 129 16.34 -2.76 3.13
C LYS A 129 15.82 -1.88 2.01
N SER A 130 16.30 -2.13 0.79
CA SER A 130 15.64 -1.71 -0.45
C SER A 130 15.20 -2.97 -1.19
N ILE A 131 13.90 -3.13 -1.39
CA ILE A 131 13.26 -4.25 -2.11
C ILE A 131 12.80 -3.69 -3.44
N ILE A 132 13.37 -4.13 -4.55
CA ILE A 132 13.16 -3.51 -5.86
C ILE A 132 12.81 -4.57 -6.89
N GLY A 133 11.74 -4.38 -7.65
CA GLY A 133 11.42 -5.23 -8.80
C GLY A 133 12.17 -4.80 -10.06
N ASP A 134 12.72 -5.75 -10.80
CA ASP A 134 13.37 -5.53 -12.11
C ASP A 134 12.30 -5.43 -13.21
N GLY A 135 11.99 -4.21 -13.61
CA GLY A 135 10.94 -3.94 -14.60
C GLY A 135 9.58 -4.54 -14.17
N SER A 136 9.04 -5.47 -14.95
CA SER A 136 7.78 -6.16 -14.67
C SER A 136 7.97 -7.61 -14.18
N LYS A 137 8.96 -7.90 -13.33
CA LYS A 137 9.30 -9.26 -12.89
C LYS A 137 9.17 -9.50 -11.38
N GLY A 138 9.30 -8.50 -10.54
CA GLY A 138 9.31 -8.64 -9.08
C GLY A 138 7.91 -8.88 -8.50
N VAL A 139 7.48 -10.13 -8.37
CA VAL A 139 6.16 -10.52 -7.87
C VAL A 139 6.30 -11.44 -6.66
N ILE A 140 5.51 -11.19 -5.61
CA ILE A 140 5.35 -12.06 -4.43
C ILE A 140 3.91 -12.56 -4.41
N VAL A 141 3.73 -13.88 -4.37
CA VAL A 141 2.42 -14.54 -4.37
C VAL A 141 2.24 -15.32 -3.07
N GLY A 142 1.06 -15.22 -2.46
CA GLY A 142 0.66 -16.04 -1.32
C GLY A 142 1.14 -15.58 0.06
N LYS A 143 2.13 -14.70 0.16
CA LYS A 143 2.60 -14.09 1.41
C LYS A 143 2.67 -12.57 1.32
N GLY A 144 2.38 -11.90 2.43
CA GLY A 144 2.63 -10.46 2.58
C GLY A 144 3.99 -10.15 3.19
N LEU A 145 4.29 -8.87 3.32
CA LEU A 145 5.47 -8.33 3.99
C LEU A 145 5.08 -7.75 5.36
N ARG A 146 5.81 -8.11 6.40
CA ARG A 146 5.62 -7.58 7.75
C ARG A 146 6.89 -6.87 8.23
N LEU A 147 6.77 -5.57 8.44
CA LEU A 147 7.77 -4.73 9.09
C LEU A 147 7.34 -4.54 10.55
N ALA A 148 8.05 -5.18 11.48
CA ALA A 148 7.77 -5.08 12.91
C ALA A 148 9.07 -4.77 13.65
N GLY A 149 9.17 -3.56 14.20
CA GLY A 149 10.40 -3.03 14.80
C GLY A 149 11.46 -2.60 13.79
N SER A 150 11.14 -2.52 12.51
CA SER A 150 12.09 -2.26 11.41
C SER A 150 12.05 -0.79 11.00
N LYS A 151 13.20 -0.26 10.58
CA LYS A 151 13.35 1.14 10.17
C LYS A 151 14.13 1.26 8.87
N ASN A 152 13.90 2.37 8.16
CA ASN A 152 14.66 2.72 6.96
C ASN A 152 14.51 1.66 5.86
N VAL A 153 13.28 1.50 5.35
CA VAL A 153 12.94 0.48 4.35
C VAL A 153 12.30 1.13 3.11
N ILE A 154 12.75 0.70 1.95
CA ILE A 154 12.19 1.06 0.64
C ILE A 154 11.60 -0.21 0.02
N ILE A 155 10.35 -0.14 -0.43
CA ILE A 155 9.66 -1.18 -1.20
C ILE A 155 9.23 -0.54 -2.51
N GLN A 156 9.85 -0.93 -3.62
CA GLN A 156 9.65 -0.25 -4.89
C GLN A 156 9.44 -1.21 -6.06
N ASN A 157 8.47 -0.90 -6.91
CA ASN A 157 8.23 -1.57 -8.19
C ASN A 157 8.02 -3.09 -8.07
N ILE A 158 7.31 -3.55 -7.05
CA ILE A 158 6.93 -4.95 -6.88
C ILE A 158 5.43 -5.14 -6.91
N LYS A 159 4.99 -6.37 -7.16
CA LYS A 159 3.60 -6.77 -7.02
C LYS A 159 3.46 -7.79 -5.89
N ILE A 160 2.43 -7.63 -5.05
CA ILE A 160 2.05 -8.58 -4.00
C ILE A 160 0.62 -9.00 -4.26
N GLU A 161 0.39 -10.32 -4.42
CA GLU A 161 -0.93 -10.78 -4.78
C GLU A 161 -1.31 -12.16 -4.25
N ASN A 162 -2.62 -12.45 -4.35
CA ASN A 162 -3.21 -13.76 -4.10
C ASN A 162 -2.96 -14.31 -2.68
N ILE A 163 -3.28 -13.49 -1.68
CA ILE A 163 -3.18 -13.86 -0.26
C ILE A 163 -4.57 -14.22 0.25
N ASN A 164 -5.01 -15.48 0.08
CA ASN A 164 -6.31 -15.99 0.52
C ASN A 164 -7.51 -15.03 0.26
N PRO A 165 -7.75 -14.56 -0.95
CA PRO A 165 -8.72 -13.47 -1.21
C PRO A 165 -10.15 -13.80 -0.79
N LYS A 166 -10.50 -15.08 -0.68
CA LYS A 166 -11.81 -15.56 -0.24
C LYS A 166 -12.06 -15.38 1.26
N TYR A 167 -11.02 -15.10 2.05
CA TYR A 167 -11.14 -15.19 3.51
C TYR A 167 -10.62 -13.92 4.20
N VAL A 168 -11.49 -13.24 4.93
CA VAL A 168 -11.05 -12.28 5.94
C VAL A 168 -10.23 -13.01 7.00
N TRP A 169 -9.16 -12.38 7.49
CA TRP A 169 -8.09 -12.97 8.28
C TRP A 169 -7.17 -13.91 7.49
N GLY A 170 -7.36 -13.98 6.15
CA GLY A 170 -6.51 -14.78 5.26
C GLY A 170 -5.10 -14.24 5.04
N GLY A 171 -4.86 -12.98 5.42
CA GLY A 171 -3.58 -12.29 5.38
C GLY A 171 -3.66 -10.89 4.81
N ASP A 172 -2.66 -10.07 5.15
CA ASP A 172 -2.48 -8.69 4.70
C ASP A 172 -1.29 -8.61 3.72
N ALA A 173 -1.30 -7.65 2.77
CA ALA A 173 -0.19 -7.53 1.83
C ALA A 173 1.04 -6.84 2.44
N ILE A 174 0.86 -5.67 3.08
CA ILE A 174 1.94 -4.94 3.75
C ILE A 174 1.47 -4.51 5.13
N THR A 175 2.19 -4.95 6.15
CA THR A 175 1.93 -4.59 7.55
C THR A 175 3.11 -3.84 8.12
N LEU A 176 2.86 -2.65 8.67
CA LEU A 176 3.82 -1.85 9.43
C LEU A 176 3.41 -1.83 10.91
N ASP A 177 4.36 -2.04 11.81
CA ASP A 177 4.14 -2.02 13.24
C ASP A 177 5.45 -1.66 13.96
N THR A 178 5.48 -0.60 14.74
CA THR A 178 6.69 -0.13 15.40
C THR A 178 7.83 0.15 14.40
N THR A 179 7.53 0.96 13.37
CA THR A 179 8.48 1.29 12.29
C THR A 179 8.90 2.76 12.31
N ASP A 180 9.75 3.17 11.39
CA ASP A 180 10.04 4.56 11.03
C ASP A 180 10.79 4.61 9.71
N LEU A 181 10.57 5.65 8.91
CA LEU A 181 11.19 5.83 7.60
C LEU A 181 10.92 4.66 6.64
N VAL A 182 9.68 4.55 6.20
CA VAL A 182 9.26 3.55 5.21
C VAL A 182 8.73 4.25 3.96
N TRP A 183 9.27 3.89 2.80
CA TRP A 183 8.80 4.35 1.50
C TRP A 183 8.31 3.17 0.66
N ILE A 184 7.03 3.22 0.28
CA ILE A 184 6.36 2.24 -0.56
C ILE A 184 6.01 2.95 -1.87
N ASP A 185 6.61 2.54 -2.99
CA ASP A 185 6.49 3.27 -4.25
C ASP A 185 6.32 2.34 -5.44
N HIS A 186 5.39 2.68 -6.35
CA HIS A 186 5.08 1.86 -7.53
C HIS A 186 4.82 0.38 -7.21
N VAL A 187 4.16 0.10 -6.09
CA VAL A 187 3.74 -1.25 -5.70
C VAL A 187 2.30 -1.47 -6.12
N THR A 188 2.00 -2.63 -6.71
CA THR A 188 0.62 -3.10 -6.93
C THR A 188 0.28 -4.17 -5.91
N THR A 189 -0.86 -4.03 -5.23
CA THR A 189 -1.43 -5.06 -4.38
C THR A 189 -2.80 -5.49 -4.92
N SER A 190 -3.05 -6.80 -5.04
CA SER A 190 -4.30 -7.33 -5.59
C SER A 190 -4.68 -8.69 -5.00
N LYS A 191 -5.97 -9.00 -4.97
CA LYS A 191 -6.48 -10.28 -4.45
C LYS A 191 -5.97 -10.59 -3.04
N ILE A 192 -6.18 -9.67 -2.12
CA ILE A 192 -5.75 -9.77 -0.72
C ILE A 192 -6.95 -10.20 0.14
N GLY A 193 -6.72 -11.07 1.12
CA GLY A 193 -7.76 -11.54 2.02
C GLY A 193 -8.28 -10.45 2.95
N ARG A 194 -7.39 -9.57 3.44
CA ARG A 194 -7.75 -8.47 4.33
C ARG A 194 -7.10 -7.15 3.88
N GLN A 195 -6.14 -6.58 4.61
CA GLN A 195 -5.61 -5.25 4.30
C GLN A 195 -4.58 -5.30 3.15
N HIS A 196 -4.72 -4.37 2.19
CA HIS A 196 -3.64 -4.12 1.24
C HIS A 196 -2.48 -3.39 1.92
N LEU A 197 -2.78 -2.41 2.79
CA LEU A 197 -1.80 -1.73 3.63
C LEU A 197 -2.36 -1.49 5.02
N VAL A 198 -1.66 -1.93 6.05
CA VAL A 198 -2.04 -1.66 7.44
C VAL A 198 -0.86 -1.10 8.24
N LEU A 199 -1.10 0.01 8.94
CA LEU A 199 -0.27 0.52 10.00
C LEU A 199 -0.95 0.15 11.32
N GLY A 200 -0.30 -0.73 12.09
CA GLY A 200 -0.83 -1.28 13.33
C GLY A 200 -1.00 -0.21 14.42
N THR A 201 -1.48 -0.64 15.58
CA THR A 201 -1.80 0.27 16.71
C THR A 201 -0.55 0.86 17.39
N SER A 202 0.62 0.29 17.18
CA SER A 202 1.89 0.89 17.61
C SER A 202 2.33 1.97 16.61
N ALA A 203 3.30 2.81 17.00
CA ALA A 203 3.79 3.86 16.11
C ALA A 203 4.47 3.28 14.87
N SER A 204 4.02 3.67 13.69
CA SER A 204 4.68 3.39 12.40
C SER A 204 5.55 4.56 11.91
N GLY A 205 5.48 5.69 12.60
CA GLY A 205 6.34 6.85 12.39
C GLY A 205 6.13 7.53 11.05
N ARG A 206 7.23 7.79 10.34
CA ARG A 206 7.24 8.49 9.05
C ARG A 206 7.11 7.51 7.90
N VAL A 207 6.01 7.63 7.14
CA VAL A 207 5.69 6.73 6.03
C VAL A 207 5.33 7.54 4.79
N SER A 208 5.92 7.20 3.65
CA SER A 208 5.52 7.73 2.34
C SER A 208 5.05 6.59 1.45
N VAL A 209 3.84 6.73 0.91
CA VAL A 209 3.17 5.76 0.04
C VAL A 209 2.89 6.49 -1.26
N THR A 210 3.69 6.20 -2.30
CA THR A 210 3.67 7.00 -3.52
C THR A 210 3.48 6.15 -4.77
N ASN A 211 2.64 6.63 -5.69
CA ASN A 211 2.44 6.01 -7.01
C ASN A 211 2.08 4.50 -6.98
N ASN A 212 1.41 4.03 -5.92
CA ASN A 212 1.01 2.63 -5.81
C ASN A 212 -0.37 2.39 -6.44
N GLU A 213 -0.64 1.17 -6.82
CA GLU A 213 -1.94 0.70 -7.26
C GLU A 213 -2.52 -0.25 -6.21
N PHE A 214 -3.66 0.10 -5.67
CA PHE A 214 -4.46 -0.73 -4.78
C PHE A 214 -5.65 -1.27 -5.58
N ASP A 215 -5.45 -2.45 -6.18
CA ASP A 215 -6.45 -3.14 -7.00
C ASP A 215 -7.39 -3.95 -6.11
N GLY A 216 -8.54 -3.38 -5.81
CA GLY A 216 -9.59 -4.00 -5.01
C GLY A 216 -10.49 -4.97 -5.78
N LYS A 217 -10.25 -5.19 -7.08
CA LYS A 217 -11.04 -6.14 -7.85
C LYS A 217 -10.82 -7.56 -7.35
N SER A 218 -11.90 -8.20 -6.93
CA SER A 218 -11.84 -9.52 -6.32
C SER A 218 -13.04 -10.38 -6.72
N ASP A 219 -12.87 -11.69 -6.76
CA ASP A 219 -13.99 -12.62 -6.92
C ASP A 219 -14.79 -12.75 -5.60
N TYR A 220 -14.27 -12.23 -4.49
CA TYR A 220 -14.85 -12.33 -3.15
C TYR A 220 -14.72 -11.01 -2.42
N SER A 221 -15.81 -10.49 -1.86
CA SER A 221 -15.77 -9.28 -1.05
C SER A 221 -16.74 -9.33 0.14
N ALA A 222 -16.52 -8.47 1.13
CA ALA A 222 -17.44 -8.33 2.27
C ALA A 222 -18.81 -7.76 1.82
N THR A 223 -18.86 -7.06 0.71
CA THR A 223 -20.09 -6.56 0.08
C THR A 223 -20.68 -7.53 -0.94
N CYS A 224 -20.04 -8.66 -1.20
CA CYS A 224 -20.46 -9.71 -2.15
C CYS A 224 -20.58 -9.24 -3.61
N ASP A 225 -19.97 -8.15 -3.97
CA ASP A 225 -20.09 -7.46 -5.27
C ASP A 225 -18.79 -7.41 -6.09
N GLY A 226 -17.71 -7.97 -5.54
CA GLY A 226 -16.40 -7.97 -6.19
C GLY A 226 -15.54 -6.72 -5.90
N TYR A 227 -16.00 -5.83 -4.99
CA TYR A 227 -15.29 -4.64 -4.54
C TYR A 227 -14.72 -4.85 -3.15
N HIS A 228 -13.41 -4.70 -3.02
CA HIS A 228 -12.72 -5.02 -1.77
C HIS A 228 -12.99 -3.98 -0.67
N TYR A 229 -13.34 -4.45 0.54
CA TYR A 229 -13.63 -3.56 1.67
C TYR A 229 -12.37 -3.16 2.48
N TRP A 230 -11.41 -4.06 2.61
CA TRP A 230 -10.29 -3.96 3.55
C TRP A 230 -9.05 -3.33 2.92
N THR A 231 -9.13 -2.12 2.35
CA THR A 231 -8.02 -1.62 1.52
C THR A 231 -6.86 -1.08 2.35
N ALA A 232 -7.07 -0.02 3.15
CA ALA A 232 -5.98 0.57 3.93
C ALA A 232 -6.46 0.97 5.32
N TYR A 233 -5.66 0.68 6.36
CA TYR A 233 -5.99 0.98 7.73
C TYR A 233 -4.79 1.55 8.48
N PHE A 234 -4.90 2.78 8.97
CA PHE A 234 -3.89 3.52 9.70
C PHE A 234 -4.39 3.80 11.11
N ALA A 235 -3.84 3.08 12.10
CA ALA A 235 -4.31 3.08 13.48
C ALA A 235 -3.20 3.35 14.49
N GLY A 236 -2.04 3.82 14.04
CA GLY A 236 -0.87 3.93 14.87
C GLY A 236 -0.96 5.03 15.94
N SER A 237 -0.19 4.84 16.99
CA SER A 237 -0.14 5.78 18.13
C SER A 237 0.65 7.06 17.83
N SER A 238 1.42 7.10 16.73
CA SER A 238 2.19 8.27 16.28
C SER A 238 2.65 8.07 14.83
N ASP A 239 1.76 8.36 13.86
CA ASP A 239 2.04 8.13 12.45
C ASP A 239 1.92 9.43 11.67
N THR A 240 2.88 9.66 10.76
CA THR A 240 2.83 10.72 9.76
C THR A 240 2.94 10.10 8.38
N ILE A 241 1.89 10.24 7.58
CA ILE A 241 1.72 9.46 6.35
C ILE A 241 1.52 10.39 5.16
N THR A 242 2.35 10.24 4.15
CA THR A 242 2.13 10.86 2.84
C THR A 242 1.52 9.82 1.90
N LEU A 243 0.32 10.10 1.39
CA LEU A 243 -0.29 9.38 0.28
C LEU A 243 -0.21 10.27 -0.95
N LYS A 244 0.64 9.96 -1.94
CA LYS A 244 0.81 10.78 -3.14
C LYS A 244 0.80 9.97 -4.43
N GLY A 245 -0.03 10.36 -5.39
CA GLY A 245 -0.03 9.74 -6.71
C GLY A 245 -0.55 8.31 -6.76
N ASN A 246 -1.18 7.82 -5.69
CA ASN A 246 -1.68 6.45 -5.64
C ASN A 246 -2.98 6.31 -6.44
N TYR A 247 -3.23 5.11 -6.94
CA TYR A 247 -4.47 4.71 -7.60
C TYR A 247 -5.20 3.66 -6.77
N PHE A 248 -6.38 4.02 -6.27
CA PHE A 248 -7.29 3.13 -5.55
C PHE A 248 -8.50 2.86 -6.43
N HIS A 249 -8.82 1.60 -6.69
CA HIS A 249 -9.98 1.26 -7.51
C HIS A 249 -10.63 -0.06 -7.11
N HIS A 250 -11.93 -0.21 -7.46
CA HIS A 250 -12.74 -1.38 -7.13
C HIS A 250 -12.79 -1.66 -5.63
N PHE A 251 -13.11 -0.65 -4.84
CA PHE A 251 -13.21 -0.76 -3.39
C PHE A 251 -14.62 -0.45 -2.89
N SER A 252 -14.96 -0.99 -1.72
CA SER A 252 -16.22 -0.73 -1.03
C SER A 252 -16.05 -0.12 0.37
N GLY A 253 -14.80 0.09 0.83
CA GLY A 253 -14.53 0.73 2.11
C GLY A 253 -13.04 0.90 2.43
N ARG A 254 -12.77 1.64 3.49
CA ARG A 254 -11.43 1.82 4.10
C ARG A 254 -10.32 2.19 3.13
N THR A 255 -10.49 3.29 2.40
CA THR A 255 -9.46 3.77 1.44
C THR A 255 -8.99 5.20 1.68
N PRO A 256 -8.38 5.49 2.81
CA PRO A 256 -8.10 4.67 3.99
C PRO A 256 -9.10 4.87 5.15
N LYS A 257 -9.13 3.92 6.12
CA LYS A 257 -9.57 4.18 7.49
C LYS A 257 -8.39 4.77 8.28
N VAL A 258 -8.65 5.86 9.00
CA VAL A 258 -7.64 6.61 9.76
C VAL A 258 -8.12 6.87 11.19
N ASN A 259 -7.36 6.45 12.18
CA ASN A 259 -7.65 6.72 13.60
C ASN A 259 -6.36 6.70 14.45
N GLY A 260 -6.49 6.55 15.76
CA GLY A 260 -5.36 6.46 16.68
C GLY A 260 -4.69 7.81 16.93
N ASN A 261 -3.55 8.06 16.34
CA ASN A 261 -2.85 9.36 16.31
C ASN A 261 -2.11 9.45 14.99
N SER A 262 -2.87 9.35 13.89
CA SER A 262 -2.36 9.26 12.54
C SER A 262 -2.67 10.53 11.75
N PHE A 263 -1.64 11.13 11.14
CA PHE A 263 -1.73 12.32 10.29
C PHE A 263 -1.48 11.94 8.84
N VAL A 264 -2.49 12.12 7.99
CA VAL A 264 -2.45 11.72 6.59
C VAL A 264 -2.50 12.95 5.68
N HIS A 265 -1.45 13.18 4.91
CA HIS A 265 -1.46 14.10 3.76
C HIS A 265 -1.79 13.31 2.50
N ALA A 266 -3.04 13.39 2.06
CA ALA A 266 -3.51 12.76 0.83
C ALA A 266 -3.44 13.77 -0.32
N VAL A 267 -2.47 13.61 -1.20
CA VAL A 267 -2.14 14.59 -2.25
C VAL A 267 -2.03 13.94 -3.62
N ASN A 268 -2.76 14.47 -4.60
CA ASN A 268 -2.71 14.04 -6.00
C ASN A 268 -2.94 12.54 -6.23
N ASN A 269 -3.76 11.89 -5.41
CA ASN A 269 -4.17 10.50 -5.63
C ASN A 269 -5.39 10.43 -6.55
N TYR A 270 -5.63 9.25 -7.07
CA TYR A 270 -6.79 8.92 -7.90
C TYR A 270 -7.60 7.80 -7.24
N TRP A 271 -8.86 8.06 -6.91
CA TRP A 271 -9.84 7.06 -6.48
C TRP A 271 -10.86 6.85 -7.57
N SER A 272 -11.17 5.59 -7.92
CA SER A 272 -12.25 5.30 -8.86
C SER A 272 -13.03 4.04 -8.53
N ASP A 273 -14.25 4.02 -9.04
CA ASP A 273 -15.10 2.83 -9.07
C ASP A 273 -15.26 2.20 -7.68
N SER A 274 -15.98 2.90 -6.79
CA SER A 274 -16.31 2.44 -5.45
C SER A 274 -17.81 2.22 -5.30
N THR A 275 -18.19 1.12 -4.65
CA THR A 275 -19.57 0.80 -4.24
C THR A 275 -19.81 1.08 -2.76
N GLY A 276 -18.99 1.87 -2.13
CA GLY A 276 -19.09 2.25 -0.72
C GLY A 276 -18.30 3.51 -0.43
N HIS A 277 -17.46 3.49 0.62
CA HIS A 277 -16.78 4.70 1.06
C HIS A 277 -15.26 4.70 0.82
N GLY A 278 -14.71 5.89 0.61
CA GLY A 278 -13.28 6.17 0.57
C GLY A 278 -12.71 6.32 1.99
N PHE A 279 -12.64 7.56 2.46
CA PHE A 279 -12.13 7.86 3.78
C PHE A 279 -13.13 7.48 4.88
N GLU A 280 -12.61 6.82 5.92
CA GLU A 280 -13.25 6.60 7.22
C GLU A 280 -12.32 7.23 8.27
N VAL A 281 -12.71 8.35 8.91
CA VAL A 281 -11.82 9.13 9.77
C VAL A 281 -12.40 9.17 11.18
N ASP A 282 -11.82 8.35 12.05
CA ASP A 282 -12.24 8.20 13.43
C ASP A 282 -11.35 8.97 14.42
N GLU A 283 -11.64 8.87 15.70
CA GLU A 283 -10.94 9.58 16.77
C GLU A 283 -9.42 9.45 16.66
N GLY A 284 -8.72 10.58 16.70
CA GLY A 284 -7.27 10.67 16.55
C GLY A 284 -6.76 10.61 15.11
N GLY A 285 -7.65 10.42 14.13
CA GLY A 285 -7.32 10.52 12.70
C GLY A 285 -7.37 11.96 12.22
N TYR A 286 -6.37 12.38 11.44
CA TYR A 286 -6.29 13.72 10.82
C TYR A 286 -5.94 13.58 9.35
N VAL A 287 -6.78 14.12 8.47
CA VAL A 287 -6.60 14.03 7.02
C VAL A 287 -6.60 15.42 6.39
N LEU A 288 -5.51 15.76 5.70
CA LEU A 288 -5.48 16.86 4.74
C LEU A 288 -5.54 16.25 3.34
N ALA A 289 -6.60 16.55 2.58
CA ALA A 289 -6.79 16.03 1.22
C ALA A 289 -6.82 17.16 0.20
N GLU A 290 -5.82 17.20 -0.71
CA GLU A 290 -5.67 18.22 -1.72
C GLU A 290 -5.27 17.67 -3.09
N GLY A 291 -5.77 18.29 -4.16
CA GLY A 291 -5.40 17.97 -5.54
C GLY A 291 -5.75 16.55 -5.99
N ASN A 292 -6.60 15.83 -5.25
CA ASN A 292 -6.98 14.46 -5.57
C ASN A 292 -8.11 14.40 -6.60
N VAL A 293 -8.24 13.26 -7.25
CA VAL A 293 -9.34 12.93 -8.16
C VAL A 293 -10.19 11.82 -7.57
N PHE A 294 -11.51 12.03 -7.53
CA PHE A 294 -12.51 11.04 -7.16
C PHE A 294 -13.47 10.85 -8.34
N ALA A 295 -13.46 9.67 -8.95
CA ALA A 295 -14.26 9.32 -10.11
C ALA A 295 -15.16 8.11 -9.80
N ASN A 296 -16.48 8.31 -9.76
CA ASN A 296 -17.46 7.26 -9.42
C ASN A 296 -17.18 6.63 -8.04
N VAL A 297 -16.93 7.46 -7.02
CA VAL A 297 -16.80 7.03 -5.62
C VAL A 297 -18.12 7.35 -4.92
N GLU A 298 -18.86 6.33 -4.48
CA GLU A 298 -20.20 6.51 -3.93
C GLU A 298 -20.22 7.44 -2.72
N THR A 299 -19.34 7.20 -1.74
CA THR A 299 -19.15 8.05 -0.55
C THR A 299 -17.67 8.39 -0.40
N VAL A 300 -17.28 9.65 -0.61
CA VAL A 300 -15.86 10.04 -0.52
C VAL A 300 -15.37 10.06 0.93
N LEU A 301 -16.18 10.54 1.85
CA LEU A 301 -15.92 10.54 3.30
C LEU A 301 -17.13 9.92 4.00
N GLU A 302 -16.91 8.88 4.78
CA GLU A 302 -17.96 8.26 5.59
C GLU A 302 -18.41 9.21 6.71
N ASP A 303 -19.74 9.28 6.88
CA ASP A 303 -20.36 10.14 7.90
C ASP A 303 -20.19 9.56 9.31
N GLY A 304 -20.17 10.44 10.32
CA GLY A 304 -20.21 10.07 11.73
C GLY A 304 -18.87 9.71 12.37
N GLY A 305 -17.77 9.73 11.65
CA GLY A 305 -16.43 9.58 12.20
C GLY A 305 -16.06 10.73 13.16
N ALA A 306 -15.40 10.41 14.28
CA ALA A 306 -14.99 11.38 15.30
C ALA A 306 -13.61 12.03 15.03
N GLY A 307 -13.01 11.75 13.87
CA GLY A 307 -11.74 12.33 13.46
C GLY A 307 -11.89 13.66 12.72
N SER A 308 -10.80 14.20 12.23
CA SER A 308 -10.73 15.51 11.57
C SER A 308 -10.28 15.39 10.14
N ALA A 309 -11.05 15.91 9.19
CA ALA A 309 -10.70 15.95 7.79
C ALA A 309 -10.85 17.36 7.22
N LEU A 310 -9.88 17.77 6.41
CA LEU A 310 -9.94 18.97 5.59
C LEU A 310 -9.82 18.59 4.11
N ALA A 311 -10.94 18.66 3.40
CA ALA A 311 -11.00 18.52 1.96
C ALA A 311 -10.83 19.86 1.27
N ILE A 312 -9.83 19.99 0.43
CA ILE A 312 -9.58 21.25 -0.27
C ILE A 312 -10.51 21.38 -1.48
N THR A 313 -11.17 22.54 -1.53
CA THR A 313 -12.01 23.02 -2.61
C THR A 313 -11.45 24.35 -3.15
N SER A 314 -11.94 24.85 -4.26
CA SER A 314 -11.56 26.18 -4.78
C SER A 314 -11.87 27.32 -3.80
N SER A 315 -12.87 27.15 -2.93
CA SER A 315 -13.30 28.20 -1.98
C SER A 315 -12.44 28.27 -0.71
N ASN A 316 -11.74 27.16 -0.31
CA ASN A 316 -10.94 27.12 0.91
C ASN A 316 -9.42 26.93 0.68
N ALA A 317 -8.96 26.81 -0.57
CA ALA A 317 -7.56 26.56 -0.93
C ALA A 317 -6.57 27.57 -0.33
N SER A 318 -6.97 28.85 -0.21
CA SER A 318 -6.15 29.92 0.37
C SER A 318 -5.90 29.77 1.87
N GLN A 319 -6.71 28.97 2.59
CA GLN A 319 -6.55 28.76 4.03
C GLN A 319 -5.25 28.02 4.38
N CYS A 320 -4.69 27.25 3.45
CA CYS A 320 -3.41 26.58 3.60
C CYS A 320 -2.24 27.54 3.78
N LYS A 321 -2.32 28.76 3.21
CA LYS A 321 -1.21 29.69 3.11
C LYS A 321 -0.60 30.05 4.47
N SER A 322 -1.41 30.20 5.51
CA SER A 322 -0.96 30.59 6.84
C SER A 322 -0.13 29.51 7.55
N LYS A 323 -0.32 28.22 7.22
CA LYS A 323 0.32 27.08 7.88
C LYS A 323 1.32 26.35 6.99
N LEU A 324 1.03 26.29 5.69
CA LEU A 324 1.86 25.56 4.73
C LEU A 324 2.76 26.48 3.86
N GLY A 325 2.58 27.80 3.98
CA GLY A 325 3.32 28.78 3.17
C GLY A 325 2.89 28.86 1.70
N ARG A 326 1.93 28.04 1.27
CA ARG A 326 1.40 27.97 -0.09
C ARG A 326 -0.11 27.79 -0.10
N GLU A 327 -0.74 28.02 -1.25
CA GLU A 327 -2.11 27.61 -1.46
C GLU A 327 -2.18 26.10 -1.71
N CYS A 328 -3.26 25.48 -1.25
CA CYS A 328 -3.55 24.09 -1.57
C CYS A 328 -4.24 23.97 -2.92
N GLN A 329 -4.27 22.76 -3.50
CA GLN A 329 -4.97 22.48 -4.74
C GLN A 329 -6.34 21.83 -4.46
N ALA A 330 -7.37 22.32 -5.16
CA ALA A 330 -8.71 21.76 -5.02
C ALA A 330 -8.78 20.30 -5.50
N ASN A 331 -9.51 19.47 -4.78
CA ASN A 331 -9.88 18.14 -5.22
C ASN A 331 -10.89 18.20 -6.38
N SER A 332 -10.93 17.18 -7.22
CA SER A 332 -11.88 17.00 -8.32
C SER A 332 -12.79 15.82 -8.04
N LEU A 333 -14.12 16.03 -8.09
CA LEU A 333 -15.13 15.01 -7.89
C LEU A 333 -15.97 14.86 -9.16
N SER A 334 -16.07 13.67 -9.72
CA SER A 334 -16.86 13.35 -10.91
C SER A 334 -17.66 12.08 -10.68
N GLY A 335 -18.97 12.16 -10.73
CA GLY A 335 -19.85 11.03 -10.43
C GLY A 335 -19.71 10.50 -9.00
N SER A 336 -19.19 11.32 -8.10
CA SER A 336 -18.84 10.94 -6.72
C SER A 336 -19.68 11.71 -5.71
N GLY A 337 -19.80 11.13 -4.51
CA GLY A 337 -20.39 11.79 -3.35
C GLY A 337 -19.60 13.01 -2.90
N ALA A 338 -20.18 13.82 -2.01
CA ALA A 338 -19.49 14.98 -1.46
C ALA A 338 -18.30 14.58 -0.57
N PHE A 339 -17.24 15.40 -0.58
CA PHE A 339 -16.17 15.31 0.41
C PHE A 339 -16.40 16.40 1.45
N ALA A 340 -17.14 16.07 2.51
CA ALA A 340 -17.65 17.05 3.49
C ALA A 340 -16.62 17.49 4.56
N GLY A 341 -15.35 17.09 4.47
CA GLY A 341 -14.28 17.47 5.40
C GLY A 341 -14.00 18.97 5.39
N SER A 342 -14.23 19.69 6.51
CA SER A 342 -14.07 21.15 6.60
C SER A 342 -13.28 21.61 7.83
N ASP A 343 -12.66 20.69 8.58
CA ASP A 343 -11.92 21.03 9.79
C ASP A 343 -10.54 21.62 9.48
N THR A 344 -10.44 22.94 9.55
CA THR A 344 -9.20 23.68 9.30
C THR A 344 -8.14 23.50 10.40
N SER A 345 -8.49 22.99 11.57
CA SER A 345 -7.53 22.68 12.64
C SER A 345 -6.50 21.65 12.21
N VAL A 346 -6.86 20.79 11.25
CA VAL A 346 -5.97 19.81 10.59
C VAL A 346 -4.69 20.47 10.07
N LEU A 347 -4.75 21.70 9.52
CA LEU A 347 -3.57 22.38 8.98
C LEU A 347 -2.47 22.60 10.03
N SER A 348 -2.83 22.70 11.30
CA SER A 348 -1.86 22.85 12.39
C SER A 348 -0.96 21.63 12.56
N LYS A 349 -1.42 20.46 12.13
CA LYS A 349 -0.68 19.19 12.22
C LYS A 349 0.40 19.08 11.14
N PHE A 350 0.27 19.85 10.06
CA PHE A 350 1.18 19.83 8.91
C PHE A 350 2.08 21.08 8.83
N GLY A 351 1.84 22.08 9.70
CA GLY A 351 2.64 23.32 9.71
C GLY A 351 4.11 23.04 10.02
N GLY A 352 5.02 23.46 9.11
CA GLY A 352 6.46 23.21 9.22
C GLY A 352 6.91 21.78 8.89
N ALA A 353 6.00 20.91 8.50
CA ALA A 353 6.35 19.57 8.03
C ALA A 353 6.85 19.62 6.58
N ASP A 354 7.77 18.73 6.24
CA ASP A 354 8.21 18.51 4.85
C ASP A 354 7.17 17.65 4.12
N ILE A 355 6.15 18.32 3.57
CA ILE A 355 5.09 17.68 2.78
C ILE A 355 5.18 18.13 1.33
N PRO A 356 4.90 17.23 0.35
CA PRO A 356 5.02 17.56 -1.06
C PRO A 356 4.00 18.63 -1.49
N ASP A 357 4.38 19.43 -2.46
CA ASP A 357 3.46 20.33 -3.12
C ASP A 357 2.44 19.56 -3.97
N ALA A 358 1.20 20.05 -3.95
CA ALA A 358 0.15 19.52 -4.80
C ALA A 358 0.19 20.17 -6.19
N VAL A 359 -0.03 19.38 -7.23
CA VAL A 359 -0.38 19.88 -8.57
C VAL A 359 -1.91 19.88 -8.74
N ALA A 360 -2.40 20.60 -9.74
CA ALA A 360 -3.83 20.62 -10.04
C ALA A 360 -4.36 19.19 -10.29
N ALA A 361 -5.54 18.87 -9.76
CA ALA A 361 -6.17 17.55 -9.90
C ALA A 361 -6.31 17.09 -11.36
N SER A 362 -6.47 18.03 -12.30
CA SER A 362 -6.52 17.74 -13.75
C SER A 362 -5.22 17.13 -14.34
N SER A 363 -4.11 17.24 -13.62
CA SER A 363 -2.83 16.65 -14.00
C SER A 363 -2.61 15.23 -13.47
N VAL A 364 -3.47 14.77 -12.55
CA VAL A 364 -3.36 13.46 -11.91
C VAL A 364 -3.83 12.37 -12.87
N LYS A 365 -3.03 11.31 -13.00
CA LYS A 365 -3.32 10.16 -13.88
C LYS A 365 -3.17 8.86 -13.10
N SER A 366 -4.16 7.98 -13.21
CA SER A 366 -4.11 6.62 -12.65
C SER A 366 -3.10 5.72 -13.37
N THR A 367 -2.80 5.99 -14.64
CA THR A 367 -1.97 5.11 -15.50
C THR A 367 -0.48 5.11 -15.17
N THR A 368 -0.02 6.03 -14.31
CA THR A 368 1.38 6.12 -13.87
C THR A 368 1.65 5.37 -12.57
N ALA A 369 0.60 4.93 -11.87
CA ALA A 369 0.71 4.22 -10.62
C ALA A 369 0.90 2.71 -10.82
N GLY A 370 1.52 2.07 -9.83
CA GLY A 370 1.67 0.63 -9.72
C GLY A 370 2.95 0.05 -10.33
N TYR A 371 3.02 -1.23 -10.20
CA TYR A 371 4.11 -2.09 -10.64
C TYR A 371 4.37 -2.02 -12.15
N GLY A 372 5.64 -2.02 -12.54
CA GLY A 372 6.07 -1.97 -13.94
C GLY A 372 5.94 -0.60 -14.60
N LYS A 373 5.87 0.48 -13.82
CA LYS A 373 5.71 1.85 -14.32
C LYS A 373 6.97 2.71 -14.20
N ILE A 374 8.07 2.16 -13.66
CA ILE A 374 9.39 2.81 -13.55
C ILE A 374 10.50 1.97 -14.17
#